data_d3baa83d1da85c2cf0fc6948640aa77a
#
_entry.id   d3baa83d1da85c2cf0fc6948640aa77a
#
_cell.length_a   1.000
_cell.length_b   1.000
_cell.length_c   1.000
_cell.angle_alpha   90.00
_cell.angle_beta   90.00
_cell.angle_gamma   90.00
#
_symmetry.space_group_name_H-M   'P 1'
#
loop_
_entity.id
_entity.type
_entity.pdbx_description
1 polymer ?
#
loop_
_entity_poly.entity_id
_entity_poly.type
_entity_poly.pdbx_seq_one_letter_code
_entity_poly.pdbx_strand_id
1 'polypeptide(L)'
;YRETIRKNKTYVSIGEAVVEIFKAPYSNDLRFDGARIYKGRKGSDVGKMDTILFKLQGGPVSTLQLDIVKNTESVLTLEAMKNYDYSLTGVVEIDEKPHYIIEFMQKPSVEIPLFMGSFYIEVDTYALTEAEFGFNLTNKAAAASIFIRKKPLGMEVTPEVASYRTRYREQDGKWYFAYSRAEVKFKVNWKKKLFNTFYTTMSEIAVTDRTTEEVIKIAGKEKIRPTDVFSEQVEAFTDPEFWGDYNVIEPDQSIEAAIR
;
A
#
# COMPACT_ATOMS: atom_id res chain seq x y z
N TYR A 1 -7.07 -6.23 -5.65
CA TYR A 1 -6.95 -5.18 -4.64
C TYR A 1 -7.78 -5.48 -3.40
N ARG A 2 -7.23 -5.19 -2.25
CA ARG A 2 -7.93 -5.24 -0.96
C ARG A 2 -7.58 -4.04 -0.12
N GLU A 3 -8.57 -3.49 0.60
CA GLU A 3 -8.33 -2.56 1.69
C GLU A 3 -9.14 -2.92 2.93
N THR A 4 -8.57 -2.69 4.09
CA THR A 4 -9.25 -2.92 5.37
C THR A 4 -8.98 -1.80 6.36
N ILE A 5 -9.93 -1.55 7.24
CA ILE A 5 -9.77 -0.69 8.41
C ILE A 5 -10.18 -1.49 9.64
N ARG A 6 -9.27 -1.57 10.62
CA ARG A 6 -9.55 -2.18 11.92
C ARG A 6 -9.58 -1.11 13.01
N LYS A 7 -10.53 -1.21 13.90
CA LYS A 7 -10.59 -0.48 15.17
C LYS A 7 -10.22 -1.44 16.28
N ASN A 8 -9.06 -1.24 16.91
CA ASN A 8 -8.44 -2.21 17.81
C ASN A 8 -8.26 -3.58 17.10
N LYS A 9 -9.07 -4.59 17.46
CA LYS A 9 -9.03 -5.93 16.86
C LYS A 9 -10.20 -6.21 15.90
N THR A 10 -11.14 -5.29 15.75
CA THR A 10 -12.37 -5.50 14.98
C THR A 10 -12.29 -4.80 13.62
N TYR A 11 -12.62 -5.48 12.55
CA TYR A 11 -12.78 -4.88 11.24
C TYR A 11 -14.00 -3.95 11.24
N VAL A 12 -13.80 -2.73 10.75
CA VAL A 12 -14.85 -1.71 10.59
C VAL A 12 -15.08 -1.35 9.12
N SER A 13 -14.15 -1.73 8.25
CA SER A 13 -14.31 -1.63 6.81
C SER A 13 -13.47 -2.70 6.13
N ILE A 14 -14.04 -3.36 5.14
CA ILE A 14 -13.38 -4.31 4.26
C ILE A 14 -13.88 -4.04 2.85
N GLY A 15 -12.96 -3.88 1.91
CA GLY A 15 -13.27 -3.73 0.51
C GLY A 15 -12.27 -4.50 -0.34
N GLU A 16 -12.76 -5.14 -1.39
CA GLU A 16 -11.96 -5.93 -2.34
C GLU A 16 -12.41 -5.66 -3.77
N ALA A 17 -11.48 -5.72 -4.71
CA ALA A 17 -11.81 -5.60 -6.12
C ALA A 17 -10.82 -6.36 -7.01
N VAL A 18 -11.32 -6.85 -8.13
CA VAL A 18 -10.53 -7.08 -9.33
C VAL A 18 -10.42 -5.73 -10.03
N VAL A 19 -9.19 -5.29 -10.26
CA VAL A 19 -8.90 -4.01 -10.90
C VAL A 19 -8.09 -4.25 -12.17
N GLU A 20 -8.45 -3.56 -13.23
CA GLU A 20 -7.62 -3.48 -14.42
C GLU A 20 -6.65 -2.33 -14.26
N ILE A 21 -5.37 -2.61 -14.46
CA ILE A 21 -4.29 -1.65 -14.30
C ILE A 21 -3.61 -1.42 -15.65
N PHE A 22 -3.63 -0.19 -16.12
CA PHE A 22 -2.77 0.24 -17.20
C PHE A 22 -1.48 0.79 -16.60
N LYS A 23 -0.37 0.10 -16.84
CA LYS A 23 0.95 0.49 -16.35
C LYS A 23 1.85 0.87 -17.53
N ALA A 24 2.31 2.12 -17.56
CA ALA A 24 3.22 2.56 -18.60
C ALA A 24 4.62 1.92 -18.42
N PRO A 25 5.41 1.72 -19.49
CA PRO A 25 6.78 1.19 -19.38
C PRO A 25 7.63 1.98 -18.40
N TYR A 26 8.59 1.32 -17.73
CA TYR A 26 9.54 1.97 -16.82
C TYR A 26 10.46 2.98 -17.51
N SER A 27 10.72 2.81 -18.80
CA SER A 27 11.49 3.75 -19.63
C SER A 27 10.74 5.04 -19.98
N ASN A 28 9.47 5.14 -19.63
CA ASN A 28 8.63 6.29 -19.94
C ASN A 28 8.41 7.13 -18.68
N ASP A 29 9.00 8.33 -18.63
CA ASP A 29 8.82 9.29 -17.54
C ASP A 29 7.40 9.83 -17.44
N LEU A 30 6.57 9.59 -18.46
CA LEU A 30 5.15 9.96 -18.44
C LEU A 30 4.39 8.96 -17.56
N ARG A 31 4.07 9.40 -16.39
CA ARG A 31 3.54 8.69 -15.22
C ARG A 31 2.06 8.39 -15.27
N PHE A 32 1.57 7.80 -16.32
CA PHE A 32 0.13 7.55 -16.41
C PHE A 32 -0.22 6.09 -16.17
N ASP A 33 0.16 5.58 -15.00
CA ASP A 33 -0.50 4.39 -14.49
C ASP A 33 -1.95 4.76 -14.19
N GLY A 34 -2.85 3.89 -14.54
CA GLY A 34 -4.27 4.07 -14.30
C GLY A 34 -4.88 2.78 -13.82
N ALA A 35 -5.89 2.87 -12.99
CA ALA A 35 -6.67 1.72 -12.57
C ALA A 35 -8.16 2.00 -12.73
N ARG A 36 -8.93 0.95 -13.07
CA ARG A 36 -10.40 0.96 -13.00
C ARG A 36 -10.88 -0.29 -12.29
N ILE A 37 -12.01 -0.19 -11.62
CA ILE A 37 -12.66 -1.35 -11.00
C ILE A 37 -13.33 -2.16 -12.10
N TYR A 38 -12.96 -3.45 -12.20
CA TYR A 38 -13.66 -4.43 -13.03
C TYR A 38 -14.81 -5.04 -12.25
N LYS A 39 -14.52 -5.55 -11.04
CA LYS A 39 -15.48 -6.05 -10.07
C LYS A 39 -15.06 -5.61 -8.68
N GLY A 40 -16.00 -5.28 -7.82
CA GLY A 40 -15.68 -4.92 -6.44
C GLY A 40 -16.77 -5.34 -5.47
N ARG A 41 -16.39 -5.52 -4.22
CA ARG A 41 -17.29 -5.80 -3.11
C ARG A 41 -16.81 -5.13 -1.83
N LYS A 42 -17.72 -4.84 -0.92
CA LYS A 42 -17.39 -4.41 0.43
C LYS A 42 -18.21 -5.19 1.45
N GLY A 43 -17.65 -5.40 2.64
CA GLY A 43 -18.42 -5.91 3.76
C GLY A 43 -19.56 -4.96 4.10
N SER A 44 -20.73 -5.51 4.45
CA SER A 44 -21.78 -4.72 5.08
C SER A 44 -21.20 -4.06 6.32
N ASP A 45 -21.52 -2.78 6.57
CA ASP A 45 -20.98 -1.96 7.66
C ASP A 45 -20.82 -2.77 8.96
N VAL A 46 -19.60 -3.23 9.22
CA VAL A 46 -19.27 -4.04 10.37
C VAL A 46 -19.14 -3.12 11.58
N GLY A 47 -20.30 -2.76 12.10
CA GLY A 47 -20.43 -1.95 13.29
C GLY A 47 -20.80 -0.50 12.97
N LYS A 48 -21.82 0.02 13.66
CA LYS A 48 -22.20 1.45 13.66
C LYS A 48 -20.97 2.25 14.08
N MET A 49 -20.39 2.94 13.13
CA MET A 49 -19.16 3.68 13.33
C MET A 49 -19.37 4.80 14.33
N ASP A 50 -18.67 4.72 15.44
CA ASP A 50 -18.35 5.88 16.27
C ASP A 50 -17.59 6.87 15.39
N THR A 51 -18.27 7.86 14.88
CA THR A 51 -17.91 9.18 14.32
C THR A 51 -16.51 9.47 13.73
N ILE A 52 -15.55 8.56 13.69
CA ILE A 52 -14.26 8.77 13.01
C ILE A 52 -14.24 7.94 11.74
N LEU A 53 -14.49 8.58 10.62
CA LEU A 53 -14.30 8.01 9.31
C LEU A 53 -12.82 8.19 8.91
N PHE A 54 -12.01 7.16 9.08
CA PHE A 54 -10.78 7.05 8.32
C PHE A 54 -11.19 6.72 6.87
N LYS A 55 -10.94 7.66 5.97
CA LYS A 55 -11.14 7.45 4.55
C LYS A 55 -9.79 7.20 3.91
N LEU A 56 -9.59 6.00 3.40
CA LEU A 56 -8.44 5.69 2.55
C LEU A 56 -8.72 6.30 1.17
N GLN A 57 -7.90 7.27 0.78
CA GLN A 57 -8.01 7.92 -0.53
C GLN A 57 -7.12 7.25 -1.55
N GLY A 58 -7.57 7.23 -2.80
CA GLY A 58 -6.85 6.75 -3.95
C GLY A 58 -6.93 5.24 -4.18
N GLY A 59 -7.33 4.47 -3.17
CA GLY A 59 -7.50 3.02 -3.31
C GLY A 59 -6.34 2.34 -4.05
N PRO A 60 -6.61 1.58 -5.13
CA PRO A 60 -5.59 0.90 -5.92
C PRO A 60 -4.51 1.84 -6.48
N VAL A 61 -4.89 3.07 -6.87
CA VAL A 61 -3.93 4.05 -7.44
C VAL A 61 -2.88 4.47 -6.42
N SER A 62 -3.29 4.72 -5.17
CA SER A 62 -2.33 5.04 -4.11
C SER A 62 -1.42 3.87 -3.76
N THR A 63 -1.95 2.64 -3.82
CA THR A 63 -1.15 1.43 -3.56
C THR A 63 -0.16 1.15 -4.70
N LEU A 64 -0.51 1.48 -5.95
CA LEU A 64 0.42 1.42 -7.09
C LEU A 64 1.58 2.41 -6.98
N GLN A 65 1.43 3.52 -6.26
CA GLN A 65 2.53 4.48 -6.03
C GLN A 65 3.65 3.91 -5.16
N LEU A 66 3.44 2.77 -4.51
CA LEU A 66 4.48 2.02 -3.81
C LEU A 66 5.45 1.30 -4.75
N ASP A 67 5.25 1.35 -6.06
CA ASP A 67 6.26 0.94 -7.04
C ASP A 67 7.44 1.90 -7.00
N ILE A 68 8.40 1.61 -6.12
CA ILE A 68 9.54 2.48 -5.85
C ILE A 68 10.50 2.61 -7.03
N VAL A 69 10.51 1.67 -7.97
CA VAL A 69 11.33 1.74 -9.18
C VAL A 69 10.77 2.78 -10.15
N LYS A 70 9.45 2.92 -10.22
CA LYS A 70 8.78 3.86 -11.11
C LYS A 70 8.51 5.22 -10.47
N ASN A 71 8.37 5.26 -9.17
CA ASN A 71 8.06 6.49 -8.45
C ASN A 71 9.27 7.42 -8.44
N THR A 72 9.16 8.56 -9.08
CA THR A 72 10.23 9.56 -9.18
C THR A 72 10.52 10.33 -7.90
N GLU A 73 9.68 10.21 -6.90
CA GLU A 73 9.91 10.68 -5.53
C GLU A 73 10.44 9.56 -4.62
N SER A 74 10.82 8.44 -5.23
CA SER A 74 11.32 7.25 -4.56
C SER A 74 12.70 7.46 -3.95
N VAL A 75 13.01 6.67 -2.95
CA VAL A 75 14.32 6.53 -2.32
C VAL A 75 15.43 6.11 -3.29
N LEU A 76 15.08 5.61 -4.48
CA LEU A 76 16.03 5.18 -5.52
C LEU A 76 16.45 6.30 -6.49
N THR A 77 15.96 7.52 -6.33
CA THR A 77 16.42 8.64 -7.16
C THR A 77 17.78 9.14 -6.70
N LEU A 78 18.64 9.57 -7.63
CA LEU A 78 19.96 10.11 -7.30
C LEU A 78 19.90 11.29 -6.31
N GLU A 79 18.84 12.07 -6.37
CA GLU A 79 18.64 13.17 -5.43
C GLU A 79 18.25 12.67 -4.05
N ALA A 80 17.31 11.74 -3.97
CA ALA A 80 16.89 11.15 -2.71
C ALA A 80 18.03 10.38 -2.02
N MET A 81 18.84 9.65 -2.78
CA MET A 81 19.95 8.86 -2.26
C MET A 81 20.94 9.67 -1.41
N LYS A 82 21.08 10.97 -1.65
CA LYS A 82 21.94 11.84 -0.83
C LYS A 82 21.50 11.94 0.64
N ASN A 83 20.24 11.65 0.92
CA ASN A 83 19.62 11.73 2.26
C ASN A 83 19.73 10.43 3.05
N TYR A 84 20.39 9.41 2.50
CA TYR A 84 20.46 8.08 3.07
C TYR A 84 21.88 7.59 3.24
N ASP A 85 22.07 6.73 4.23
CA ASP A 85 23.21 5.84 4.39
C ASP A 85 22.76 4.43 3.97
N TYR A 86 23.59 3.75 3.18
CA TYR A 86 23.32 2.39 2.69
C TYR A 86 24.35 1.42 3.24
N SER A 87 23.90 0.23 3.61
CA SER A 87 24.78 -0.82 4.10
C SER A 87 24.36 -2.20 3.60
N LEU A 88 25.32 -2.98 3.13
CA LEU A 88 25.14 -4.40 2.86
C LEU A 88 25.17 -5.15 4.21
N THR A 89 24.02 -5.69 4.63
CA THR A 89 23.88 -6.31 5.95
C THR A 89 23.88 -7.84 5.90
N GLY A 90 23.70 -8.43 4.72
CA GLY A 90 23.72 -9.88 4.58
C GLY A 90 23.28 -10.37 3.22
N VAL A 91 23.14 -11.69 3.15
CA VAL A 91 22.57 -12.42 2.02
C VAL A 91 21.49 -13.35 2.55
N VAL A 92 20.36 -13.41 1.86
CA VAL A 92 19.24 -14.30 2.18
C VAL A 92 18.80 -15.06 0.92
N GLU A 93 18.24 -16.23 1.08
CA GLU A 93 17.62 -16.99 0.00
C GLU A 93 16.14 -16.64 -0.10
N ILE A 94 15.69 -16.23 -1.28
CA ILE A 94 14.30 -15.97 -1.61
C ILE A 94 13.99 -16.71 -2.92
N ASP A 95 12.96 -17.55 -2.93
CA ASP A 95 12.57 -18.37 -4.07
C ASP A 95 13.78 -19.15 -4.67
N GLU A 96 14.57 -19.82 -3.82
CA GLU A 96 15.76 -20.61 -4.17
C GLU A 96 16.91 -19.81 -4.80
N LYS A 97 16.89 -18.47 -4.71
CA LYS A 97 17.93 -17.59 -5.24
C LYS A 97 18.55 -16.73 -4.14
N PRO A 98 19.88 -16.51 -4.14
CA PRO A 98 20.52 -15.63 -3.19
C PRO A 98 20.25 -14.16 -3.49
N HIS A 99 20.00 -13.37 -2.43
CA HIS A 99 19.73 -11.95 -2.50
C HIS A 99 20.58 -11.17 -1.52
N TYR A 100 21.23 -10.12 -1.97
CA TYR A 100 21.82 -9.13 -1.08
C TYR A 100 20.72 -8.39 -0.32
N ILE A 101 20.96 -8.16 0.98
CA ILE A 101 20.14 -7.29 1.81
C ILE A 101 20.86 -5.95 1.92
N ILE A 102 20.30 -4.91 1.32
CA ILE A 102 20.81 -3.54 1.40
C ILE A 102 19.88 -2.74 2.29
N GLU A 103 20.33 -2.44 3.50
CA GLU A 103 19.63 -1.51 4.38
C GLU A 103 19.86 -0.07 3.94
N PHE A 104 18.81 0.73 4.00
CA PHE A 104 18.87 2.18 3.79
C PHE A 104 18.26 2.91 4.98
N MET A 105 19.01 3.82 5.54
CA MET A 105 18.63 4.59 6.71
C MET A 105 18.72 6.08 6.43
N GLN A 106 17.72 6.83 6.88
CA GLN A 106 17.73 8.29 6.81
C GLN A 106 18.90 8.85 7.59
N LYS A 107 19.68 9.76 6.97
CA LYS A 107 20.77 10.45 7.65
C LYS A 107 20.26 11.31 8.82
N PRO A 108 21.00 11.37 9.94
CA PRO A 108 20.59 12.16 11.10
C PRO A 108 20.44 13.66 10.82
N SER A 109 21.12 14.18 9.79
CA SER A 109 21.03 15.58 9.36
C SER A 109 19.73 15.95 8.65
N VAL A 110 18.89 14.97 8.31
CA VAL A 110 17.62 15.20 7.62
C VAL A 110 16.49 15.23 8.64
N GLU A 111 15.86 16.39 8.81
CA GLU A 111 14.85 16.61 9.84
C GLU A 111 13.45 16.12 9.46
N ILE A 112 13.14 16.11 8.17
CA ILE A 112 11.84 15.63 7.69
C ILE A 112 11.78 14.10 7.74
N PRO A 113 10.65 13.50 8.13
CA PRO A 113 10.51 12.05 8.09
C PRO A 113 10.61 11.51 6.67
N LEU A 114 11.52 10.55 6.46
CA LEU A 114 11.70 9.85 5.20
C LEU A 114 11.45 8.33 5.38
N PHE A 115 11.45 7.60 4.29
CA PHE A 115 11.42 6.14 4.32
C PHE A 115 12.76 5.56 4.79
N MET A 116 12.73 4.40 5.40
CA MET A 116 13.90 3.60 5.76
C MET A 116 13.51 2.12 5.75
N GLY A 117 14.47 1.24 5.47
CA GLY A 117 14.18 -0.20 5.36
C GLY A 117 15.23 -0.98 4.62
N SER A 118 14.82 -2.00 3.87
CA SER A 118 15.70 -2.92 3.18
C SER A 118 15.27 -3.16 1.74
N PHE A 119 16.26 -3.26 0.86
CA PHE A 119 16.13 -3.76 -0.50
C PHE A 119 16.68 -5.18 -0.58
N TYR A 120 16.01 -6.04 -1.32
CA TYR A 120 16.45 -7.38 -1.64
C TYR A 120 16.82 -7.41 -3.12
N ILE A 121 18.09 -7.63 -3.42
CA ILE A 121 18.67 -7.56 -4.77
C ILE A 121 19.21 -8.93 -5.13
N GLU A 122 18.65 -9.55 -6.15
CA GLU A 122 19.11 -10.84 -6.67
C GLU A 122 20.59 -10.77 -7.06
N VAL A 123 21.39 -11.73 -6.59
CA VAL A 123 22.86 -11.69 -6.73
C VAL A 123 23.30 -11.75 -8.20
N ASP A 124 22.64 -12.58 -9.00
CA ASP A 124 23.07 -12.86 -10.39
C ASP A 124 22.65 -11.76 -11.36
N THR A 125 21.47 -11.21 -11.20
CA THR A 125 20.88 -10.21 -12.15
C THR A 125 20.97 -8.78 -11.65
N TYR A 126 21.28 -8.57 -10.36
CA TYR A 126 21.20 -7.28 -9.67
C TYR A 126 19.81 -6.64 -9.73
N ALA A 127 18.79 -7.43 -9.97
CA ALA A 127 17.42 -6.95 -9.98
C ALA A 127 16.91 -6.71 -8.55
N LEU A 128 16.23 -5.59 -8.34
CA LEU A 128 15.45 -5.38 -7.13
C LEU A 128 14.22 -6.29 -7.19
N THR A 129 14.16 -7.28 -6.32
CA THR A 129 13.06 -8.26 -6.28
C THR A 129 12.04 -7.93 -5.22
N GLU A 130 12.48 -7.32 -4.11
CA GLU A 130 11.61 -6.92 -3.01
C GLU A 130 12.17 -5.69 -2.31
N ALA A 131 11.27 -4.89 -1.74
CA ALA A 131 11.59 -3.83 -0.80
C ALA A 131 10.63 -3.88 0.38
N GLU A 132 11.18 -3.85 1.59
CA GLU A 132 10.44 -3.68 2.84
C GLU A 132 10.90 -2.37 3.49
N PHE A 133 9.96 -1.46 3.71
CA PHE A 133 10.31 -0.14 4.21
C PHE A 133 9.21 0.45 5.07
N GLY A 134 9.55 1.47 5.82
CA GLY A 134 8.62 2.19 6.68
C GLY A 134 8.95 3.67 6.74
N PHE A 135 8.05 4.46 7.28
CA PHE A 135 8.31 5.85 7.54
C PHE A 135 9.07 6.03 8.87
N ASN A 136 10.04 6.92 8.88
CA ASN A 136 10.69 7.33 10.13
C ASN A 136 9.68 8.09 11.02
N LEU A 137 9.22 7.44 12.07
CA LEU A 137 8.23 7.97 13.01
C LEU A 137 8.86 8.59 14.27
N THR A 138 10.17 8.84 14.29
CA THR A 138 10.85 9.45 15.46
C THR A 138 10.26 10.81 15.78
N ASN A 139 10.05 11.67 14.79
CA ASN A 139 9.28 12.90 14.94
C ASN A 139 7.81 12.67 14.63
N LYS A 140 7.04 12.22 15.63
CA LYS A 140 5.62 11.86 15.48
C LYS A 140 4.74 13.01 14.99
N ALA A 141 5.05 14.24 15.35
CA ALA A 141 4.28 15.40 14.93
C ALA A 141 4.45 15.69 13.44
N ALA A 142 5.69 15.68 12.96
CA ALA A 142 5.99 15.83 11.55
C ALA A 142 5.42 14.67 10.73
N ALA A 143 5.57 13.42 11.20
CA ALA A 143 4.98 12.25 10.57
C ALA A 143 3.44 12.32 10.51
N ALA A 144 2.79 12.77 11.58
CA ALA A 144 1.33 12.92 11.60
C ALA A 144 0.82 13.86 10.51
N SER A 145 1.55 14.94 10.21
CA SER A 145 1.15 15.92 9.18
C SER A 145 1.14 15.31 7.76
N ILE A 146 1.90 14.26 7.52
CA ILE A 146 1.97 13.57 6.22
C ILE A 146 0.71 12.72 6.01
N PHE A 147 0.25 12.03 7.06
CA PHE A 147 -0.87 11.09 6.95
C PHE A 147 -2.24 11.74 7.17
N ILE A 148 -2.30 12.86 7.90
CA ILE A 148 -3.56 13.38 8.42
C ILE A 148 -3.85 14.76 7.86
N ARG A 149 -4.76 14.82 6.87
CA ARG A 149 -5.17 16.08 6.25
C ARG A 149 -6.17 16.86 7.08
N LYS A 150 -7.12 16.16 7.72
CA LYS A 150 -8.18 16.77 8.56
C LYS A 150 -8.51 15.86 9.72
N LYS A 151 -8.75 16.45 10.90
CA LYS A 151 -9.22 15.74 12.10
C LYS A 151 -10.25 16.58 12.84
N PRO A 152 -11.21 15.96 13.56
CA PRO A 152 -12.13 16.67 14.43
C PRO A 152 -11.44 17.44 15.54
N LEU A 153 -12.07 18.50 16.02
CA LEU A 153 -11.58 19.28 17.14
C LEU A 153 -11.52 18.41 18.41
N GLY A 154 -10.41 18.50 19.16
CA GLY A 154 -10.22 17.72 20.38
C GLY A 154 -9.76 16.28 20.17
N MET A 155 -9.43 15.90 18.93
CA MET A 155 -8.84 14.62 18.60
C MET A 155 -7.33 14.76 18.32
N GLU A 156 -6.55 13.89 18.93
CA GLU A 156 -5.14 13.68 18.60
C GLU A 156 -4.98 12.36 17.88
N VAL A 157 -4.26 12.38 16.76
CA VAL A 157 -3.98 11.19 15.95
C VAL A 157 -2.47 11.11 15.76
N THR A 158 -1.89 10.00 16.17
CA THR A 158 -0.45 9.77 16.13
C THR A 158 -0.17 8.50 15.33
N PRO A 159 0.64 8.51 14.27
CA PRO A 159 1.08 7.30 13.61
C PRO A 159 2.00 6.51 14.53
N GLU A 160 1.76 5.21 14.64
CA GLU A 160 2.53 4.27 15.48
C GLU A 160 3.31 3.26 14.62
N VAL A 161 2.76 2.92 13.45
CA VAL A 161 3.38 2.07 12.45
C VAL A 161 3.05 2.64 11.09
N ALA A 162 4.00 2.63 10.17
CA ALA A 162 3.81 2.89 8.76
C ALA A 162 4.77 1.97 8.01
N SER A 163 4.27 0.85 7.54
CA SER A 163 5.03 -0.25 6.94
C SER A 163 4.55 -0.52 5.53
N TYR A 164 5.49 -0.72 4.63
CA TYR A 164 5.25 -0.91 3.22
C TYR A 164 6.09 -2.07 2.71
N ARG A 165 5.55 -2.80 1.74
CA ARG A 165 6.24 -3.88 1.04
C ARG A 165 5.91 -3.82 -0.43
N THR A 166 6.93 -3.99 -1.29
CA THR A 166 6.75 -4.08 -2.74
C THR A 166 7.56 -5.23 -3.26
N ARG A 167 6.98 -6.01 -4.18
CA ARG A 167 7.65 -7.13 -4.85
C ARG A 167 7.59 -6.99 -6.36
N TYR A 168 8.64 -7.47 -6.99
CA TYR A 168 8.77 -7.56 -8.44
C TYR A 168 8.94 -9.03 -8.84
N ARG A 169 8.45 -9.38 -10.01
CA ARG A 169 8.58 -10.72 -10.58
C ARG A 169 9.17 -10.64 -11.97
N GLU A 170 10.06 -11.56 -12.27
CA GLU A 170 10.59 -11.75 -13.60
C GLU A 170 9.57 -12.51 -14.46
N GLN A 171 9.41 -12.06 -15.71
CA GLN A 171 8.66 -12.74 -16.74
C GLN A 171 9.32 -12.43 -18.09
N ASP A 172 9.68 -13.47 -18.83
CA ASP A 172 10.31 -13.35 -20.16
C ASP A 172 11.55 -12.45 -20.18
N GLY A 173 12.43 -12.59 -19.18
CA GLY A 173 13.66 -11.83 -19.03
C GLY A 173 13.49 -10.37 -18.61
N LYS A 174 12.29 -9.99 -18.16
CA LYS A 174 11.99 -8.63 -17.70
C LYS A 174 11.36 -8.65 -16.31
N TRP A 175 11.70 -7.65 -15.51
CA TRP A 175 11.14 -7.49 -14.17
C TRP A 175 9.94 -6.56 -14.17
N TYR A 176 8.93 -6.93 -13.42
CA TYR A 176 7.66 -6.22 -13.35
C TYR A 176 7.16 -6.12 -11.92
N PHE A 177 6.48 -5.02 -11.61
CA PHE A 177 5.70 -4.90 -10.39
C PHE A 177 4.70 -6.06 -10.25
N ALA A 178 4.72 -6.74 -9.12
CA ALA A 178 3.89 -7.91 -8.86
C ALA A 178 2.99 -7.76 -7.63
N TYR A 179 3.45 -7.05 -6.61
CA TYR A 179 2.72 -6.92 -5.35
C TYR A 179 3.14 -5.65 -4.62
N SER A 180 2.19 -5.02 -3.94
CA SER A 180 2.50 -4.06 -2.89
C SER A 180 1.46 -4.09 -1.77
N ARG A 181 1.93 -3.73 -0.57
CA ARG A 181 1.12 -3.61 0.64
C ARG A 181 1.55 -2.38 1.43
N ALA A 182 0.55 -1.67 1.94
CA ALA A 182 0.73 -0.61 2.92
C ALA A 182 -0.05 -0.95 4.18
N GLU A 183 0.55 -0.78 5.34
CA GLU A 183 -0.12 -0.88 6.63
C GLU A 183 0.26 0.31 7.49
N VAL A 184 -0.74 1.08 7.94
CA VAL A 184 -0.54 2.23 8.80
C VAL A 184 -1.42 2.10 10.03
N LYS A 185 -0.79 2.16 11.22
CA LYS A 185 -1.47 2.12 12.50
C LYS A 185 -1.43 3.47 13.17
N PHE A 186 -2.60 3.94 13.58
CA PHE A 186 -2.79 5.19 14.29
C PHE A 186 -3.27 4.96 15.72
N LYS A 187 -2.68 5.68 16.64
CA LYS A 187 -3.22 5.88 17.99
C LYS A 187 -4.08 7.14 17.99
N VAL A 188 -5.34 6.99 18.40
CA VAL A 188 -6.30 8.08 18.47
C VAL A 188 -6.66 8.35 19.91
N ASN A 189 -6.46 9.59 20.34
CA ASN A 189 -6.82 10.06 21.66
C ASN A 189 -7.88 11.16 21.53
N TRP A 190 -8.93 11.07 22.35
CA TRP A 190 -9.94 12.11 22.49
C TRP A 190 -9.81 12.79 23.84
N LYS A 191 -9.76 14.10 23.89
CA LYS A 191 -9.68 14.86 25.16
C LYS A 191 -10.73 14.48 26.20
N LYS A 192 -11.84 13.88 25.78
CA LYS A 192 -12.97 13.47 26.64
C LYS A 192 -13.03 11.98 26.92
N LYS A 193 -12.13 11.14 26.35
CA LYS A 193 -12.10 9.68 26.57
C LYS A 193 -10.88 9.30 27.39
N LEU A 194 -11.08 8.40 28.35
CA LEU A 194 -10.01 7.89 29.22
C LEU A 194 -9.04 6.93 28.52
N PHE A 195 -9.47 6.28 27.42
CA PHE A 195 -8.69 5.26 26.75
C PHE A 195 -8.41 5.66 25.30
N ASN A 196 -7.21 5.32 24.85
CA ASN A 196 -6.83 5.44 23.45
C ASN A 196 -7.55 4.37 22.60
N THR A 197 -7.81 4.71 21.35
CA THR A 197 -8.30 3.78 20.33
C THR A 197 -7.25 3.65 19.25
N PHE A 198 -7.00 2.43 18.79
CA PHE A 198 -6.09 2.17 17.68
C PHE A 198 -6.88 1.88 16.41
N TYR A 199 -6.47 2.50 15.33
CA TYR A 199 -6.95 2.20 13.98
C TYR A 199 -5.79 1.71 13.15
N THR A 200 -6.00 0.59 12.45
CA THR A 200 -5.04 0.06 11.47
C THR A 200 -5.71 0.07 10.12
N THR A 201 -5.10 0.77 9.18
CA THR A 201 -5.49 0.74 7.77
C THR A 201 -4.51 -0.15 7.02
N MET A 202 -5.01 -0.99 6.12
CA MET A 202 -4.20 -1.82 5.25
C MET A 202 -4.76 -1.72 3.84
N SER A 203 -3.88 -1.63 2.86
CA SER A 203 -4.21 -1.79 1.44
C SER A 203 -3.15 -2.64 0.75
N GLU A 204 -3.58 -3.48 -0.19
CA GLU A 204 -2.68 -4.34 -0.94
C GLU A 204 -3.17 -4.58 -2.37
N ILE A 205 -2.22 -4.77 -3.28
CA ILE A 205 -2.43 -5.19 -4.65
C ILE A 205 -1.58 -6.42 -4.93
N ALA A 206 -2.18 -7.45 -5.52
CA ALA A 206 -1.48 -8.57 -6.13
C ALA A 206 -1.82 -8.62 -7.63
N VAL A 207 -0.80 -8.63 -8.48
CA VAL A 207 -0.98 -8.81 -9.92
C VAL A 207 -1.21 -10.29 -10.19
N THR A 208 -2.39 -10.62 -10.70
CA THR A 208 -2.82 -11.99 -10.97
C THR A 208 -2.52 -12.40 -12.41
N ASP A 209 -2.62 -11.45 -13.34
CA ASP A 209 -2.36 -11.66 -14.74
C ASP A 209 -1.78 -10.41 -15.39
N ARG A 210 -1.07 -10.55 -16.51
CA ARG A 210 -0.45 -9.47 -17.26
C ARG A 210 -0.41 -9.80 -18.76
N THR A 211 -0.73 -8.79 -19.56
CA THR A 211 -0.48 -8.80 -21.00
C THR A 211 0.31 -7.58 -21.44
N THR A 212 1.15 -7.75 -22.44
CA THR A 212 1.83 -6.66 -23.17
C THR A 212 1.27 -6.50 -24.58
N GLU A 213 0.34 -7.37 -24.97
CA GLU A 213 -0.30 -7.35 -26.28
C GLU A 213 -1.66 -6.65 -26.19
N GLU A 214 -2.02 -5.92 -27.26
CA GLU A 214 -3.30 -5.21 -27.38
C GLU A 214 -3.66 -4.31 -26.18
N VAL A 215 -2.66 -3.65 -25.62
CA VAL A 215 -2.84 -2.82 -24.42
C VAL A 215 -3.75 -1.63 -24.69
N ILE A 216 -4.92 -1.62 -24.06
CA ILE A 216 -5.89 -0.52 -24.15
C ILE A 216 -5.73 0.41 -22.96
N LYS A 217 -5.52 1.70 -23.22
CA LYS A 217 -5.51 2.73 -22.17
C LYS A 217 -6.90 2.92 -21.57
N ILE A 218 -6.97 2.93 -20.25
CA ILE A 218 -8.22 3.19 -19.52
C ILE A 218 -8.68 4.63 -19.81
N ALA A 219 -9.94 4.81 -20.23
CA ALA A 219 -10.51 6.13 -20.46
C ALA A 219 -10.55 6.97 -19.18
N GLY A 220 -10.31 8.28 -19.29
CA GLY A 220 -10.18 9.14 -18.11
C GLY A 220 -11.37 9.13 -17.16
N LYS A 221 -12.61 8.98 -17.69
CA LYS A 221 -13.85 8.87 -16.91
C LYS A 221 -13.99 7.57 -16.11
N GLU A 222 -13.27 6.52 -16.50
CA GLU A 222 -13.30 5.18 -15.87
C GLU A 222 -12.17 5.00 -14.85
N LYS A 223 -11.20 5.93 -14.84
CA LYS A 223 -10.07 5.85 -13.93
C LYS A 223 -10.48 6.20 -12.51
N ILE A 224 -9.99 5.40 -11.57
CA ILE A 224 -9.99 5.76 -10.15
C ILE A 224 -9.06 6.97 -9.98
N ARG A 225 -9.54 7.99 -9.27
CA ARG A 225 -8.78 9.21 -8.98
C ARG A 225 -8.05 9.08 -7.64
N PRO A 226 -6.93 9.77 -7.44
CA PRO A 226 -6.23 9.78 -6.15
C PRO A 226 -7.07 10.32 -4.98
N THR A 227 -8.16 11.03 -5.26
CA THR A 227 -9.08 11.59 -4.25
C THR A 227 -10.29 10.70 -3.97
N ASP A 228 -10.52 9.68 -4.79
CA ASP A 228 -11.67 8.80 -4.64
C ASP A 228 -11.50 7.90 -3.40
N VAL A 229 -12.61 7.56 -2.79
CA VAL A 229 -12.68 6.62 -1.68
C VAL A 229 -13.19 5.29 -2.24
N PHE A 230 -12.36 4.28 -2.26
CA PHE A 230 -12.67 3.00 -2.89
C PHE A 230 -13.94 2.36 -2.33
N SER A 231 -14.10 2.35 -1.02
CA SER A 231 -15.28 1.78 -0.36
C SER A 231 -16.60 2.48 -0.71
N GLU A 232 -16.54 3.68 -1.28
CA GLU A 232 -17.73 4.41 -1.79
C GLU A 232 -18.07 4.03 -3.25
N GLN A 233 -17.17 3.34 -3.95
CA GLN A 233 -17.32 2.95 -5.36
C GLN A 233 -17.73 1.49 -5.55
N VAL A 234 -17.76 0.71 -4.49
CA VAL A 234 -18.12 -0.71 -4.53
C VAL A 234 -19.37 -0.99 -3.72
N GLU A 235 -20.16 -1.96 -4.17
CA GLU A 235 -21.40 -2.36 -3.50
C GLU A 235 -21.14 -3.31 -2.32
N ALA A 236 -22.15 -3.48 -1.46
CA ALA A 236 -22.09 -4.44 -0.37
C ALA A 236 -22.06 -5.89 -0.91
N PHE A 237 -21.56 -6.81 -0.11
CA PHE A 237 -21.54 -8.23 -0.46
C PHE A 237 -22.95 -8.76 -0.66
N THR A 238 -23.22 -9.26 -1.86
CA THR A 238 -24.51 -9.87 -2.22
C THR A 238 -24.37 -11.28 -2.79
N ASP A 239 -23.15 -11.66 -3.21
CA ASP A 239 -22.88 -12.92 -3.88
C ASP A 239 -21.62 -13.59 -3.30
N PRO A 240 -21.75 -14.73 -2.58
CA PRO A 240 -20.61 -15.47 -2.05
C PRO A 240 -19.68 -16.06 -3.12
N GLU A 241 -20.20 -16.36 -4.31
CA GLU A 241 -19.45 -16.95 -5.42
C GLU A 241 -18.82 -15.90 -6.33
N PHE A 242 -18.90 -14.65 -5.97
CA PHE A 242 -18.50 -13.50 -6.77
C PHE A 242 -17.04 -13.58 -7.31
N TRP A 243 -16.15 -14.17 -6.57
CA TRP A 243 -14.71 -14.13 -6.88
C TRP A 243 -14.24 -15.23 -7.83
N GLY A 244 -14.82 -16.44 -7.78
CA GLY A 244 -14.34 -17.56 -8.59
C GLY A 244 -12.81 -17.66 -8.57
N ASP A 245 -12.19 -17.67 -9.75
CA ASP A 245 -10.76 -17.82 -9.94
C ASP A 245 -9.92 -16.59 -9.49
N TYR A 246 -10.56 -15.48 -9.12
CA TYR A 246 -9.86 -14.26 -8.66
C TYR A 246 -9.54 -14.24 -7.18
N ASN A 247 -9.76 -15.31 -6.45
CA ASN A 247 -9.53 -15.38 -5.01
C ASN A 247 -8.05 -15.68 -4.67
N VAL A 248 -7.14 -14.79 -5.09
CA VAL A 248 -5.69 -14.97 -5.01
C VAL A 248 -5.10 -14.45 -3.69
N ILE A 249 -5.71 -13.42 -3.10
CA ILE A 249 -5.31 -12.94 -1.78
C ILE A 249 -6.11 -13.70 -0.74
N GLU A 250 -5.46 -14.66 -0.07
CA GLU A 250 -6.13 -15.42 0.99
C GLU A 250 -6.62 -14.50 2.10
N PRO A 251 -7.91 -14.58 2.47
CA PRO A 251 -8.41 -13.84 3.61
C PRO A 251 -7.79 -14.40 4.89
N ASP A 252 -7.39 -13.53 5.81
CA ASP A 252 -7.12 -13.96 7.16
C ASP A 252 -8.44 -14.46 7.79
N GLN A 253 -8.39 -15.44 8.71
CA GLN A 253 -9.56 -16.05 9.32
C GLN A 253 -10.51 -15.03 9.99
N SER A 254 -9.98 -13.91 10.47
CA SER A 254 -10.75 -12.82 11.04
C SER A 254 -11.52 -12.01 9.99
N ILE A 255 -11.02 -11.95 8.77
CA ILE A 255 -11.73 -11.35 7.63
C ILE A 255 -12.91 -12.23 7.21
N GLU A 256 -12.72 -13.55 7.11
CA GLU A 256 -13.82 -14.48 6.82
C GLU A 256 -14.96 -14.37 7.82
N ALA A 257 -14.63 -14.27 9.11
CA ALA A 257 -15.63 -14.10 10.17
C ALA A 257 -16.36 -12.75 10.11
N ALA A 258 -15.75 -11.72 9.56
CA ALA A 258 -16.36 -10.40 9.43
C ALA A 258 -17.19 -10.24 8.14
N ILE A 259 -17.02 -11.15 7.17
CA ILE A 259 -17.78 -11.18 5.92
C ILE A 259 -19.08 -11.98 6.05
N ARG A 260 -19.11 -12.98 6.93
CA ARG A 260 -20.30 -13.79 7.26
C ARG A 260 -21.24 -13.03 8.19
#